data_5c854e141d95ca97151c25ca58a514c9
#
_entry.id   5c854e141d95ca97151c25ca58a514c9
#
_cell.length_a   1.000
_cell.length_b   1.000
_cell.length_c   1.000
_cell.angle_alpha   90.00
_cell.angle_beta   90.00
_cell.angle_gamma   90.00
#
_symmetry.space_group_name_H-M   'P 1'
#
loop_
_entity.id
_entity.type
_entity.pdbx_description
1 polymer ?
#
loop_
_entity_poly.entity_id
_entity_poly.type
_entity_poly.pdbx_seq_one_letter_code
_entity_poly.pdbx_strand_id
1 'polypeptide(L)'
;MIRHYKKLFLAFVALCSVFVLASCSQDQGSSQNAAQTEAPKVETIDGDWELVDAVDALSDSIGAYPLNALNFARLLDSVKDFKMDLKIENNTATIKYDYNIENFSNAFYKFSQSAKGKTEEEFKKALYDSHEEFSGDFKKYKVSMNKDTGVFSYEATGSIDQDAKTMTFEEGITVTNSFFFPLSENNLSPNTYYYELKDDMLYITIEGKSKRDNLPVHYELHFKRKGSTTQKDPVPIEGKWQAIDFRPAIERSLAYKDFKNNDSAFKHIYPEAWKDLKPTLNITDTTVEFDYTVSLADGFGMFYDYLKQLDASKLTQTKDEYIKNQFTKLSSNLQAGAKDFPNTTYEFDNDNYKIHSVLKNGKLDTTNQTIVFPEAINIVDLVIMSIGPANKETTYKYSIDGDILTLTIEQSDAKNNVNTIISAKFKKVAE
;
A
#
# COMPACT_ATOMS: atom_id res chain seq x y z
N MET A 1 6.51 -6.02 26.22
CA MET A 1 7.24 -5.26 25.19
C MET A 1 6.56 -3.94 24.80
N ILE A 2 5.24 -3.82 24.86
CA ILE A 2 4.45 -2.62 24.49
C ILE A 2 4.70 -1.38 25.38
N ARG A 3 5.18 -1.55 26.61
CA ARG A 3 5.40 -0.42 27.55
C ARG A 3 6.66 0.44 27.25
N HIS A 4 7.58 -0.01 26.40
CA HIS A 4 8.82 0.73 26.10
C HIS A 4 8.65 1.69 24.91
N TYR A 5 7.77 1.41 23.96
CA TYR A 5 7.53 2.29 22.82
C TYR A 5 6.83 3.60 23.19
N LYS A 6 5.88 3.57 24.14
CA LYS A 6 5.22 4.82 24.61
C LYS A 6 6.17 5.81 25.29
N LYS A 7 7.26 5.34 25.89
CA LYS A 7 8.24 6.23 26.53
C LYS A 7 9.24 6.83 25.55
N LEU A 8 9.52 6.16 24.42
CA LEU A 8 10.38 6.71 23.37
C LEU A 8 9.65 7.80 22.57
N PHE A 9 8.36 7.62 22.31
CA PHE A 9 7.55 8.60 21.55
C PHE A 9 7.35 9.91 22.33
N LEU A 10 7.12 9.83 23.63
CA LEU A 10 7.04 11.02 24.52
C LEU A 10 8.37 11.77 24.67
N ALA A 11 9.52 11.09 24.54
CA ALA A 11 10.83 11.74 24.60
C ALA A 11 11.18 12.49 23.30
N PHE A 12 10.62 12.08 22.15
CA PHE A 12 10.86 12.76 20.87
C PHE A 12 10.06 14.07 20.73
N VAL A 13 8.83 14.11 21.27
CA VAL A 13 7.97 15.30 21.27
C VAL A 13 8.52 16.39 22.21
N ALA A 14 9.22 16.03 23.29
CA ALA A 14 9.79 16.98 24.24
C ALA A 14 11.10 17.66 23.74
N LEU A 15 11.74 17.16 22.68
CA LEU A 15 13.00 17.74 22.18
C LEU A 15 12.80 18.82 21.12
N CYS A 16 11.63 18.95 20.53
CA CYS A 16 11.34 19.95 19.49
C CYS A 16 10.81 21.28 20.00
N SER A 17 10.59 21.45 21.31
CA SER A 17 9.96 22.65 21.89
C SER A 17 10.90 23.64 22.56
N VAL A 18 12.23 23.58 22.40
CA VAL A 18 13.18 24.44 23.11
C VAL A 18 13.99 25.41 22.23
N PHE A 19 13.62 25.66 21.00
CA PHE A 19 14.34 26.63 20.16
C PHE A 19 13.46 27.76 19.59
N VAL A 20 12.71 28.48 20.43
CA VAL A 20 12.25 29.82 20.07
C VAL A 20 12.11 30.65 21.33
N LEU A 21 13.17 31.27 21.81
CA LEU A 21 13.16 32.47 22.62
C LEU A 21 14.60 32.93 22.85
N ALA A 22 15.16 33.74 21.96
CA ALA A 22 16.14 34.78 22.27
C ALA A 22 16.57 35.49 20.99
N SER A 23 16.05 36.69 20.74
CA SER A 23 16.87 37.91 20.56
C SER A 23 15.99 39.05 20.11
N CYS A 24 15.61 39.89 21.08
CA CYS A 24 15.39 41.32 20.81
C CYS A 24 16.61 42.05 21.34
N SER A 25 17.36 42.71 20.46
CA SER A 25 18.07 43.92 20.79
C SER A 25 18.25 44.78 19.54
N GLN A 26 17.87 46.02 19.66
CA GLN A 26 17.96 47.12 18.72
C GLN A 26 19.38 47.31 18.16
N ASP A 27 19.48 47.66 16.86
CA ASP A 27 20.15 48.88 16.49
C ASP A 27 19.73 49.40 15.09
N GLN A 28 19.80 50.69 14.92
CA GLN A 28 19.32 51.52 13.82
C GLN A 28 20.24 51.45 12.59
N GLY A 29 19.64 51.57 11.42
CA GLY A 29 20.26 52.30 10.34
C GLY A 29 20.37 51.63 8.97
N SER A 30 19.60 52.17 8.07
CA SER A 30 19.74 52.27 6.60
C SER A 30 18.92 51.30 5.73
N SER A 31 18.08 51.98 4.96
CA SER A 31 17.29 51.53 3.83
C SER A 31 18.00 50.58 2.88
N GLN A 32 17.33 49.45 2.52
CA GLN A 32 17.13 49.03 1.13
C GLN A 32 16.32 47.72 1.07
N ASN A 33 15.27 47.77 0.24
CA ASN A 33 14.52 46.65 -0.30
C ASN A 33 14.06 45.56 0.68
N ALA A 34 12.90 45.77 1.27
CA ALA A 34 12.11 44.71 1.89
C ALA A 34 11.65 43.74 0.80
N ALA A 35 12.35 42.64 0.65
CA ALA A 35 11.72 41.44 0.18
C ALA A 35 10.59 41.14 1.21
N GLN A 36 9.34 41.18 0.77
CA GLN A 36 8.20 40.68 1.56
C GLN A 36 8.50 39.22 1.91
N THR A 37 8.96 39.02 3.12
CA THR A 37 8.92 37.65 3.70
C THR A 37 7.44 37.34 3.89
N GLU A 38 6.86 36.56 3.02
CA GLU A 38 5.54 36.01 3.24
C GLU A 38 5.53 35.37 4.64
N ALA A 39 4.55 35.75 5.45
CA ALA A 39 4.32 35.10 6.74
C ALA A 39 4.16 33.59 6.51
N PRO A 40 4.73 32.74 7.37
CA PRO A 40 4.59 31.31 7.19
C PRO A 40 3.10 30.97 7.05
N LYS A 41 2.74 30.40 5.91
CA LYS A 41 1.38 29.96 5.62
C LYS A 41 1.02 28.94 6.67
N VAL A 42 0.09 29.26 7.55
CA VAL A 42 -0.44 28.27 8.51
C VAL A 42 -1.15 27.22 7.67
N GLU A 43 -0.58 26.03 7.59
CA GLU A 43 -1.18 24.92 6.90
C GLU A 43 -2.41 24.46 7.69
N THR A 44 -3.60 24.76 7.18
CA THR A 44 -4.86 24.29 7.74
C THR A 44 -5.30 23.00 7.06
N ILE A 45 -5.91 22.10 7.83
CA ILE A 45 -6.54 20.90 7.29
C ILE A 45 -7.94 21.19 6.71
N ASP A 46 -8.52 22.37 6.97
CA ASP A 46 -9.82 22.74 6.40
C ASP A 46 -9.77 22.73 4.87
N GLY A 47 -10.82 22.20 4.26
CA GLY A 47 -10.97 22.13 2.80
C GLY A 47 -11.61 20.84 2.31
N ASP A 48 -11.61 20.70 0.98
CA ASP A 48 -12.11 19.52 0.28
C ASP A 48 -10.92 18.66 -0.16
N TRP A 49 -11.02 17.36 0.12
CA TRP A 49 -9.98 16.38 -0.11
C TRP A 49 -10.54 15.19 -0.90
N GLU A 50 -9.73 14.58 -1.72
CA GLU A 50 -10.06 13.34 -2.43
C GLU A 50 -9.06 12.25 -2.10
N LEU A 51 -9.54 11.03 -1.89
CA LEU A 51 -8.70 9.86 -1.65
C LEU A 51 -7.87 9.58 -2.90
N VAL A 52 -6.56 9.47 -2.73
CA VAL A 52 -5.65 9.03 -3.77
C VAL A 52 -5.26 7.58 -3.51
N ASP A 53 -5.03 6.83 -4.59
CA ASP A 53 -4.62 5.42 -4.50
C ASP A 53 -5.55 4.56 -3.63
N ALA A 54 -6.85 4.70 -3.84
CA ALA A 54 -7.88 3.95 -3.11
C ALA A 54 -7.61 2.44 -3.08
N VAL A 55 -7.07 1.88 -4.17
CA VAL A 55 -6.70 0.46 -4.26
C VAL A 55 -5.56 0.13 -3.30
N ASP A 56 -4.58 1.03 -3.13
CA ASP A 56 -3.46 0.84 -2.19
C ASP A 56 -3.96 0.87 -0.75
N ALA A 57 -4.72 1.91 -0.38
CA ALA A 57 -5.30 2.04 0.95
C ALA A 57 -6.20 0.84 1.32
N LEU A 58 -7.02 0.39 0.37
CA LEU A 58 -7.90 -0.76 0.58
C LEU A 58 -7.15 -2.10 0.56
N SER A 59 -6.01 -2.20 -0.14
CA SER A 59 -5.23 -3.44 -0.17
C SER A 59 -4.65 -3.81 1.18
N ASP A 60 -4.19 -2.84 1.97
CA ASP A 60 -3.67 -3.08 3.32
C ASP A 60 -4.80 -3.57 4.23
N SER A 61 -5.96 -2.94 4.14
CA SER A 61 -7.17 -3.33 4.86
C SER A 61 -7.63 -4.75 4.50
N ILE A 62 -7.65 -5.07 3.19
CA ILE A 62 -8.06 -6.38 2.68
C ILE A 62 -6.99 -7.44 2.99
N GLY A 63 -5.71 -7.06 3.02
CA GLY A 63 -4.59 -7.95 3.32
C GLY A 63 -4.65 -8.58 4.70
N ALA A 64 -5.27 -7.91 5.67
CA ALA A 64 -5.50 -8.45 7.01
C ALA A 64 -6.48 -9.64 7.03
N TYR A 65 -7.31 -9.81 6.01
CA TYR A 65 -8.26 -10.92 5.95
C TYR A 65 -7.64 -12.20 5.36
N PRO A 66 -8.02 -13.39 5.88
CA PRO A 66 -7.53 -14.67 5.39
C PRO A 66 -8.18 -15.05 4.05
N LEU A 67 -8.05 -14.20 3.05
CA LEU A 67 -8.52 -14.47 1.70
C LEU A 67 -7.43 -15.23 0.93
N ASN A 68 -7.85 -16.17 0.08
CA ASN A 68 -6.92 -16.70 -0.91
C ASN A 68 -6.58 -15.59 -1.92
N ALA A 69 -5.41 -15.70 -2.54
CA ALA A 69 -4.87 -14.66 -3.40
C ALA A 69 -5.76 -14.27 -4.59
N LEU A 70 -6.51 -15.23 -5.16
CA LEU A 70 -7.44 -14.95 -6.25
C LEU A 70 -8.63 -14.11 -5.78
N ASN A 71 -9.17 -14.40 -4.60
CA ASN A 71 -10.26 -13.60 -4.03
C ASN A 71 -9.78 -12.21 -3.62
N PHE A 72 -8.57 -12.10 -3.10
CA PHE A 72 -7.94 -10.81 -2.84
C PHE A 72 -7.82 -9.96 -4.11
N ALA A 73 -7.31 -10.54 -5.20
CA ALA A 73 -7.20 -9.84 -6.47
C ALA A 73 -8.55 -9.39 -7.04
N ARG A 74 -9.58 -10.26 -6.96
CA ARG A 74 -10.95 -9.92 -7.39
C ARG A 74 -11.53 -8.78 -6.58
N LEU A 75 -11.27 -8.76 -5.27
CA LEU A 75 -11.70 -7.65 -4.42
C LEU A 75 -11.05 -6.35 -4.82
N LEU A 76 -9.74 -6.35 -5.05
CA LEU A 76 -9.04 -5.15 -5.51
C LEU A 76 -9.56 -4.70 -6.89
N ASP A 77 -9.80 -5.62 -7.81
CA ASP A 77 -10.40 -5.28 -9.11
C ASP A 77 -11.82 -4.69 -8.96
N SER A 78 -12.60 -5.18 -7.99
CA SER A 78 -13.95 -4.67 -7.73
C SER A 78 -13.98 -3.24 -7.16
N VAL A 79 -12.88 -2.75 -6.59
CA VAL A 79 -12.76 -1.42 -5.99
C VAL A 79 -11.80 -0.50 -6.75
N LYS A 80 -11.34 -0.88 -7.93
CA LYS A 80 -10.38 -0.10 -8.73
C LYS A 80 -10.84 1.32 -9.07
N ASP A 81 -12.17 1.51 -9.21
CA ASP A 81 -12.79 2.80 -9.52
C ASP A 81 -13.36 3.49 -8.26
N PHE A 82 -13.05 2.96 -7.07
CA PHE A 82 -13.54 3.51 -5.82
C PHE A 82 -12.96 4.92 -5.58
N LYS A 83 -13.84 5.83 -5.21
CA LYS A 83 -13.49 7.22 -4.86
C LYS A 83 -14.11 7.56 -3.53
N MET A 84 -13.34 8.26 -2.71
CA MET A 84 -13.81 8.78 -1.42
C MET A 84 -13.43 10.25 -1.31
N ASP A 85 -14.37 11.06 -0.91
CA ASP A 85 -14.19 12.47 -0.62
C ASP A 85 -14.19 12.70 0.88
N LEU A 86 -13.35 13.61 1.33
CA LEU A 86 -13.32 14.10 2.70
C LEU A 86 -13.43 15.62 2.68
N LYS A 87 -14.43 16.16 3.36
CA LYS A 87 -14.55 17.61 3.61
C LYS A 87 -14.25 17.90 5.07
N ILE A 88 -13.38 18.85 5.31
CA ILE A 88 -13.07 19.34 6.68
C ILE A 88 -13.46 20.80 6.76
N GLU A 89 -14.30 21.13 7.75
CA GLU A 89 -14.78 22.47 8.00
C GLU A 89 -15.14 22.63 9.47
N ASN A 90 -14.58 23.66 10.13
CA ASN A 90 -14.92 24.01 11.51
C ASN A 90 -14.84 22.84 12.50
N ASN A 91 -13.73 22.10 12.51
CA ASN A 91 -13.51 20.91 13.35
C ASN A 91 -14.50 19.75 13.08
N THR A 92 -15.08 19.73 11.90
CA THR A 92 -15.97 18.66 11.45
C THR A 92 -15.37 18.00 10.21
N ALA A 93 -15.26 16.69 10.21
CA ALA A 93 -14.87 15.89 9.07
C ALA A 93 -16.09 15.18 8.48
N THR A 94 -16.32 15.32 7.18
CA THR A 94 -17.40 14.61 6.47
C THR A 94 -16.80 13.75 5.38
N ILE A 95 -16.95 12.44 5.49
CA ILE A 95 -16.54 11.46 4.49
C ILE A 95 -17.73 11.07 3.63
N LYS A 96 -17.53 11.03 2.31
CA LYS A 96 -18.53 10.57 1.34
C LYS A 96 -17.90 9.63 0.32
N TYR A 97 -18.63 8.57 -0.02
CA TYR A 97 -18.30 7.76 -1.19
C TYR A 97 -19.55 7.11 -1.79
N ASP A 98 -19.43 6.80 -3.07
CA ASP A 98 -20.36 5.95 -3.79
C ASP A 98 -19.61 4.72 -4.31
N TYR A 99 -20.22 3.54 -4.19
CA TYR A 99 -19.67 2.28 -4.66
C TYR A 99 -20.67 1.52 -5.50
N ASN A 100 -20.28 1.12 -6.71
CA ASN A 100 -21.15 0.30 -7.57
C ASN A 100 -20.92 -1.19 -7.27
N ILE A 101 -21.95 -1.83 -6.70
CA ILE A 101 -21.92 -3.26 -6.33
C ILE A 101 -21.82 -4.18 -7.55
N GLU A 102 -22.16 -3.70 -8.75
CA GLU A 102 -22.00 -4.48 -9.99
C GLU A 102 -20.55 -4.90 -10.22
N ASN A 103 -19.58 -4.03 -9.87
CA ASN A 103 -18.17 -4.37 -9.99
C ASN A 103 -17.83 -5.61 -9.17
N PHE A 104 -18.39 -5.70 -7.96
CA PHE A 104 -18.23 -6.89 -7.12
C PHE A 104 -18.97 -8.10 -7.72
N SER A 105 -20.21 -7.95 -8.17
CA SER A 105 -20.95 -9.03 -8.80
C SER A 105 -20.19 -9.61 -9.99
N ASN A 106 -19.69 -8.75 -10.87
CA ASN A 106 -18.93 -9.16 -12.05
C ASN A 106 -17.64 -9.91 -11.68
N ALA A 107 -16.93 -9.45 -10.62
CA ALA A 107 -15.69 -10.07 -10.18
C ALA A 107 -15.91 -11.44 -9.50
N PHE A 108 -17.05 -11.63 -8.82
CA PHE A 108 -17.24 -12.78 -7.93
C PHE A 108 -18.30 -13.79 -8.35
N TYR A 109 -19.24 -13.45 -9.22
CA TYR A 109 -20.36 -14.35 -9.56
C TYR A 109 -19.92 -15.79 -9.91
N LYS A 110 -18.94 -15.93 -10.81
CA LYS A 110 -18.46 -17.25 -11.25
C LYS A 110 -17.69 -18.05 -10.18
N PHE A 111 -17.27 -17.41 -9.11
CA PHE A 111 -16.31 -17.97 -8.14
C PHE A 111 -16.84 -18.01 -6.71
N SER A 112 -17.96 -17.34 -6.43
CA SER A 112 -18.53 -17.31 -5.10
C SER A 112 -19.35 -18.58 -4.82
N GLN A 113 -19.16 -19.16 -3.62
CA GLN A 113 -20.02 -20.27 -3.16
C GLN A 113 -21.48 -19.80 -3.00
N SER A 114 -21.70 -18.53 -2.67
CA SER A 114 -23.02 -17.94 -2.54
C SER A 114 -23.76 -17.76 -3.88
N ALA A 115 -23.04 -17.82 -4.99
CA ALA A 115 -23.59 -17.81 -6.34
C ALA A 115 -23.99 -19.19 -6.85
N LYS A 116 -23.58 -20.28 -6.14
CA LYS A 116 -23.83 -21.65 -6.59
C LYS A 116 -25.33 -21.92 -6.72
N GLY A 117 -25.74 -22.28 -7.95
CA GLY A 117 -27.15 -22.58 -8.27
C GLY A 117 -28.03 -21.35 -8.51
N LYS A 118 -27.44 -20.16 -8.55
CA LYS A 118 -28.14 -18.91 -8.89
C LYS A 118 -27.74 -18.42 -10.29
N THR A 119 -28.64 -17.72 -10.94
CA THR A 119 -28.29 -16.89 -12.09
C THR A 119 -27.52 -15.65 -11.64
N GLU A 120 -26.88 -14.96 -12.58
CA GLU A 120 -26.16 -13.71 -12.28
C GLU A 120 -27.09 -12.64 -11.70
N GLU A 121 -28.30 -12.53 -12.25
CA GLU A 121 -29.31 -11.61 -11.74
C GLU A 121 -29.81 -11.95 -10.33
N GLU A 122 -29.98 -13.23 -10.03
CA GLU A 122 -30.33 -13.66 -8.67
C GLU A 122 -29.21 -13.43 -7.66
N PHE A 123 -27.96 -13.62 -8.08
CA PHE A 123 -26.80 -13.31 -7.25
C PHE A 123 -26.70 -11.80 -6.99
N LYS A 124 -26.82 -10.97 -8.04
CA LYS A 124 -26.81 -9.52 -7.98
C LYS A 124 -27.92 -8.98 -7.07
N LYS A 125 -29.16 -9.51 -7.25
CA LYS A 125 -30.28 -9.14 -6.39
C LYS A 125 -30.00 -9.45 -4.92
N ALA A 126 -29.47 -10.64 -4.63
CA ALA A 126 -29.12 -11.00 -3.25
C ALA A 126 -28.06 -10.09 -2.65
N LEU A 127 -27.09 -9.61 -3.44
CA LEU A 127 -26.12 -8.59 -3.00
C LEU A 127 -26.81 -7.26 -2.67
N TYR A 128 -27.71 -6.80 -3.51
CA TYR A 128 -28.45 -5.54 -3.31
C TYR A 128 -29.32 -5.61 -2.05
N ASP A 129 -30.04 -6.71 -1.86
CA ASP A 129 -30.86 -6.94 -0.67
C ASP A 129 -30.02 -6.92 0.62
N SER A 130 -28.87 -7.59 0.60
CA SER A 130 -27.93 -7.60 1.72
C SER A 130 -27.36 -6.21 2.06
N HIS A 131 -27.06 -5.39 1.03
CA HIS A 131 -26.56 -4.04 1.25
C HIS A 131 -27.66 -3.07 1.73
N GLU A 132 -28.90 -3.27 1.30
CA GLU A 132 -30.03 -2.50 1.83
C GLU A 132 -30.28 -2.83 3.29
N GLU A 133 -30.26 -4.12 3.67
CA GLU A 133 -30.36 -4.56 5.06
C GLU A 133 -29.25 -3.94 5.91
N PHE A 134 -27.99 -4.04 5.45
CA PHE A 134 -26.85 -3.45 6.12
C PHE A 134 -26.97 -1.92 6.27
N SER A 135 -27.46 -1.22 5.25
CA SER A 135 -27.62 0.23 5.32
C SER A 135 -28.58 0.65 6.46
N GLY A 136 -29.53 -0.20 6.79
CA GLY A 136 -30.47 0.00 7.89
C GLY A 136 -29.82 -0.10 9.29
N ASP A 137 -28.65 -0.68 9.43
CA ASP A 137 -27.93 -0.82 10.68
C ASP A 137 -27.31 0.50 11.14
N PHE A 138 -26.95 1.39 10.21
CA PHE A 138 -26.42 2.71 10.54
C PHE A 138 -27.52 3.66 11.02
N LYS A 139 -27.30 4.29 12.17
CA LYS A 139 -28.26 5.22 12.79
C LYS A 139 -27.75 6.65 12.78
N LYS A 140 -26.45 6.86 12.67
CA LYS A 140 -25.78 8.16 12.75
C LYS A 140 -25.37 8.71 11.39
N TYR A 141 -25.25 7.84 10.39
CA TYR A 141 -24.78 8.18 9.06
C TYR A 141 -25.86 8.05 8.01
N LYS A 142 -25.65 8.71 6.88
CA LYS A 142 -26.52 8.58 5.71
C LYS A 142 -26.00 7.46 4.85
N VAL A 143 -26.58 6.28 5.00
CA VAL A 143 -26.21 5.09 4.25
C VAL A 143 -27.44 4.61 3.49
N SER A 144 -27.29 4.33 2.21
CA SER A 144 -28.40 3.89 1.36
C SER A 144 -27.93 2.98 0.21
N MET A 145 -28.82 2.12 -0.23
CA MET A 145 -28.64 1.28 -1.40
C MET A 145 -29.70 1.62 -2.46
N ASN A 146 -29.24 2.02 -3.64
CA ASN A 146 -30.12 2.16 -4.79
C ASN A 146 -30.10 0.87 -5.60
N LYS A 147 -31.17 0.07 -5.51
CA LYS A 147 -31.28 -1.23 -6.18
C LYS A 147 -31.43 -1.13 -7.71
N ASP A 148 -31.92 0.00 -8.21
CA ASP A 148 -32.11 0.18 -9.65
C ASP A 148 -30.78 0.43 -10.37
N THR A 149 -29.85 1.12 -9.68
CA THR A 149 -28.54 1.48 -10.24
C THR A 149 -27.39 0.65 -9.69
N GLY A 150 -27.61 -0.16 -8.65
CA GLY A 150 -26.56 -0.91 -7.95
C GLY A 150 -25.61 -0.04 -7.13
N VAL A 151 -25.97 1.22 -6.87
CA VAL A 151 -25.09 2.16 -6.15
C VAL A 151 -25.39 2.14 -4.66
N PHE A 152 -24.37 1.86 -3.88
CA PHE A 152 -24.33 2.05 -2.43
C PHE A 152 -23.69 3.39 -2.12
N SER A 153 -24.39 4.24 -1.39
CA SER A 153 -23.94 5.57 -1.00
C SER A 153 -23.71 5.66 0.50
N TYR A 154 -22.64 6.33 0.90
CA TYR A 154 -22.23 6.48 2.30
C TYR A 154 -21.78 7.91 2.59
N GLU A 155 -22.32 8.49 3.65
CA GLU A 155 -21.91 9.78 4.19
C GLU A 155 -21.83 9.71 5.71
N ALA A 156 -20.64 9.94 6.25
CA ALA A 156 -20.38 9.96 7.68
C ALA A 156 -19.79 11.30 8.11
N THR A 157 -20.19 11.78 9.30
CA THR A 157 -19.68 13.01 9.89
C THR A 157 -19.04 12.69 11.22
N GLY A 158 -17.82 13.20 11.44
CA GLY A 158 -17.04 13.07 12.68
C GLY A 158 -16.57 14.41 13.21
N SER A 159 -16.11 14.44 14.44
CA SER A 159 -15.49 15.59 15.10
C SER A 159 -13.96 15.52 14.97
N ILE A 160 -13.32 16.69 14.95
CA ILE A 160 -11.86 16.82 14.89
C ILE A 160 -11.36 17.46 16.19
N ASP A 161 -10.34 16.84 16.77
CA ASP A 161 -9.50 17.42 17.82
C ASP A 161 -8.16 17.80 17.16
N GLN A 162 -7.95 19.10 16.94
CA GLN A 162 -6.74 19.60 16.28
C GLN A 162 -5.51 19.50 17.19
N ASP A 163 -5.67 19.59 18.50
CA ASP A 163 -4.56 19.49 19.46
C ASP A 163 -4.07 18.04 19.56
N ALA A 164 -4.98 17.09 19.60
CA ALA A 164 -4.67 15.66 19.59
C ALA A 164 -4.36 15.11 18.20
N LYS A 165 -4.61 15.87 17.14
CA LYS A 165 -4.53 15.43 15.73
C LYS A 165 -5.36 14.18 15.47
N THR A 166 -6.61 14.20 15.91
CA THR A 166 -7.52 13.07 15.77
C THR A 166 -8.85 13.46 15.15
N MET A 167 -9.48 12.48 14.48
CA MET A 167 -10.85 12.54 13.98
C MET A 167 -11.64 11.42 14.62
N THR A 168 -12.78 11.71 15.23
CA THR A 168 -13.63 10.70 15.85
C THR A 168 -14.96 10.62 15.13
N PHE A 169 -15.27 9.43 14.62
CA PHE A 169 -16.54 9.09 14.00
C PHE A 169 -17.35 8.21 14.96
N GLU A 170 -18.64 8.49 15.15
CA GLU A 170 -19.47 7.77 16.12
C GLU A 170 -19.78 6.32 15.71
N GLU A 171 -19.77 6.04 14.42
CA GLU A 171 -19.77 4.70 13.83
C GLU A 171 -18.52 4.58 12.98
N GLY A 172 -17.94 3.39 12.87
CA GLY A 172 -16.70 3.23 12.10
C GLY A 172 -16.87 3.53 10.61
N ILE A 173 -15.87 4.13 10.01
CA ILE A 173 -15.81 4.24 8.55
C ILE A 173 -15.74 2.82 7.99
N THR A 174 -16.59 2.53 7.00
CA THR A 174 -16.60 1.22 6.37
C THR A 174 -16.68 1.37 4.85
N VAL A 175 -15.91 0.56 4.14
CA VAL A 175 -16.07 0.38 2.70
C VAL A 175 -16.82 -0.92 2.51
N THR A 176 -18.03 -0.82 2.01
CA THR A 176 -18.87 -2.00 1.86
C THR A 176 -18.68 -2.61 0.49
N ASN A 177 -18.34 -3.84 0.54
CA ASN A 177 -18.70 -4.84 -0.45
C ASN A 177 -19.33 -5.99 0.32
N SER A 178 -19.64 -7.11 -0.33
CA SER A 178 -20.23 -8.27 0.35
C SER A 178 -19.46 -8.82 1.54
N PHE A 179 -18.27 -8.32 1.81
CA PHE A 179 -17.40 -8.77 2.91
C PHE A 179 -17.22 -7.72 3.99
N PHE A 180 -17.77 -6.52 3.82
CA PHE A 180 -17.64 -5.41 4.76
C PHE A 180 -16.20 -5.22 5.22
N PHE A 181 -15.46 -4.33 4.55
CA PHE A 181 -14.14 -3.94 5.01
C PHE A 181 -14.31 -2.77 5.99
N PRO A 182 -14.35 -3.05 7.31
CA PRO A 182 -14.31 -1.96 8.25
C PRO A 182 -12.94 -1.32 8.16
N LEU A 183 -12.91 -0.03 7.86
CA LEU A 183 -11.76 0.82 8.15
C LEU A 183 -11.81 1.20 9.64
N SER A 184 -12.09 0.22 10.52
CA SER A 184 -12.34 0.43 11.93
C SER A 184 -12.39 -0.90 12.68
N GLU A 185 -12.17 -0.87 13.99
CA GLU A 185 -12.33 -2.05 14.86
C GLU A 185 -13.78 -2.52 14.96
N ASN A 186 -14.72 -1.59 14.85
CA ASN A 186 -16.15 -1.85 14.97
C ASN A 186 -16.96 -0.85 14.13
N ASN A 187 -17.77 -1.35 13.21
CA ASN A 187 -18.58 -0.51 12.31
C ASN A 187 -19.63 0.33 13.02
N LEU A 188 -20.13 -0.11 14.17
CA LEU A 188 -21.25 0.51 14.87
C LEU A 188 -20.85 1.17 16.20
N SER A 189 -19.57 1.39 16.43
CA SER A 189 -19.02 2.02 17.63
C SER A 189 -18.15 3.22 17.28
N PRO A 190 -17.95 4.17 18.19
CA PRO A 190 -17.02 5.26 17.97
C PRO A 190 -15.60 4.77 17.70
N ASN A 191 -14.97 5.39 16.72
CA ASN A 191 -13.58 5.11 16.33
C ASN A 191 -12.84 6.42 16.18
N THR A 192 -11.60 6.44 16.65
CA THR A 192 -10.69 7.58 16.57
C THR A 192 -9.57 7.27 15.61
N TYR A 193 -9.38 8.17 14.66
CA TYR A 193 -8.37 8.10 13.61
C TYR A 193 -7.34 9.19 13.85
N TYR A 194 -6.07 8.88 13.72
CA TYR A 194 -5.00 9.87 13.75
C TYR A 194 -4.83 10.51 12.37
N TYR A 195 -4.48 11.79 12.33
CA TYR A 195 -4.17 12.43 11.05
C TYR A 195 -2.85 13.19 11.11
N GLU A 196 -2.20 13.29 9.95
CA GLU A 196 -1.01 14.10 9.72
C GLU A 196 -1.15 14.84 8.39
N LEU A 197 -0.89 16.16 8.40
CA LEU A 197 -0.76 16.96 7.19
C LEU A 197 0.73 17.07 6.85
N LYS A 198 1.11 16.61 5.67
CA LYS A 198 2.48 16.62 5.20
C LYS A 198 2.53 16.76 3.67
N ASP A 199 3.30 17.73 3.17
CA ASP A 199 3.50 17.95 1.74
C ASP A 199 2.17 18.12 0.95
N ASP A 200 1.20 18.89 1.49
CA ASP A 200 -0.15 19.10 0.95
C ASP A 200 -1.01 17.80 0.83
N MET A 201 -0.56 16.72 1.47
CA MET A 201 -1.29 15.45 1.61
C MET A 201 -1.78 15.29 3.04
N LEU A 202 -3.01 14.85 3.20
CA LEU A 202 -3.58 14.49 4.50
C LEU A 202 -3.58 12.97 4.64
N TYR A 203 -2.81 12.47 5.60
CA TYR A 203 -2.72 11.07 5.96
C TYR A 203 -3.68 10.80 7.11
N ILE A 204 -4.54 9.81 6.99
CA ILE A 204 -5.43 9.37 8.07
C ILE A 204 -5.08 7.94 8.40
N THR A 205 -4.59 7.72 9.62
CA THR A 205 -4.11 6.43 10.08
C THR A 205 -5.07 5.81 11.08
N ILE A 206 -5.31 4.52 10.93
CA ILE A 206 -6.11 3.71 11.83
C ILE A 206 -5.23 2.59 12.35
N GLU A 207 -5.05 2.55 13.65
CA GLU A 207 -4.39 1.42 14.32
C GLU A 207 -5.42 0.65 15.14
N GLY A 208 -5.47 -0.65 14.97
CA GLY A 208 -6.43 -1.47 15.67
C GLY A 208 -6.08 -2.96 15.63
N LYS A 209 -7.03 -3.77 15.98
CA LYS A 209 -6.95 -5.23 15.86
C LYS A 209 -8.18 -5.73 15.14
N SER A 210 -7.96 -6.64 14.20
CA SER A 210 -9.05 -7.39 13.58
C SER A 210 -9.82 -8.16 14.65
N LYS A 211 -11.13 -7.97 14.73
CA LYS A 211 -11.99 -8.73 15.67
C LYS A 211 -12.09 -10.20 15.30
N ARG A 212 -11.79 -10.54 14.07
CA ARG A 212 -11.94 -11.91 13.57
C ARG A 212 -10.81 -12.82 14.02
N ASP A 213 -9.58 -12.32 14.04
CA ASP A 213 -8.37 -13.12 14.27
C ASP A 213 -7.38 -12.44 15.23
N ASN A 214 -7.77 -11.29 15.80
CA ASN A 214 -6.99 -10.49 16.75
C ASN A 214 -5.61 -10.05 16.21
N LEU A 215 -5.45 -10.01 14.88
CA LEU A 215 -4.24 -9.54 14.22
C LEU A 215 -4.16 -8.01 14.26
N PRO A 216 -2.95 -7.44 14.40
CA PRO A 216 -2.76 -6.01 14.26
C PRO A 216 -3.21 -5.55 12.87
N VAL A 217 -3.99 -4.48 12.82
CA VAL A 217 -4.44 -3.85 11.59
C VAL A 217 -3.95 -2.42 11.58
N HIS A 218 -3.27 -2.06 10.52
CA HIS A 218 -2.82 -0.69 10.27
C HIS A 218 -3.34 -0.26 8.91
N TYR A 219 -4.16 0.80 8.89
CA TYR A 219 -4.67 1.39 7.66
C TYR A 219 -4.18 2.82 7.54
N GLU A 220 -3.79 3.20 6.35
CA GLU A 220 -3.40 4.56 6.03
C GLU A 220 -4.15 5.02 4.77
N LEU A 221 -4.96 6.06 4.91
CA LEU A 221 -5.71 6.69 3.82
C LEU A 221 -5.00 7.98 3.44
N HIS A 222 -4.66 8.14 2.18
CA HIS A 222 -3.98 9.32 1.66
C HIS A 222 -4.98 10.19 0.90
N PHE A 223 -5.15 11.42 1.35
CA PHE A 223 -6.03 12.39 0.73
C PHE A 223 -5.23 13.55 0.14
N LYS A 224 -5.54 13.91 -1.09
CA LYS A 224 -5.04 15.11 -1.77
C LYS A 224 -6.08 16.21 -1.69
N ARG A 225 -5.67 17.45 -1.48
CA ARG A 225 -6.58 18.60 -1.48
C ARG A 225 -7.17 18.80 -2.88
N LYS A 226 -8.51 18.90 -2.98
CA LYS A 226 -9.21 19.17 -4.24
C LYS A 226 -8.87 20.58 -4.75
N GLY A 227 -8.62 20.67 -6.04
CA GLY A 227 -8.29 21.96 -6.68
C GLY A 227 -6.91 22.51 -6.29
N SER A 228 -6.13 21.77 -5.49
CA SER A 228 -4.72 22.09 -5.32
C SER A 228 -4.04 21.94 -6.68
N THR A 229 -3.71 23.07 -7.29
CA THR A 229 -2.87 23.14 -8.48
C THR A 229 -1.40 23.09 -8.11
N THR A 230 -1.06 22.65 -6.91
CA THR A 230 0.31 22.27 -6.58
C THR A 230 0.67 20.98 -7.30
N GLN A 231 0.52 21.02 -8.63
CA GLN A 231 1.41 20.28 -9.48
C GLN A 231 2.77 20.90 -9.21
N LYS A 232 3.56 20.32 -8.29
CA LYS A 232 4.98 20.64 -8.22
C LYS A 232 5.47 20.46 -9.65
N ASP A 233 6.19 21.43 -10.18
CA ASP A 233 6.79 21.26 -11.50
C ASP A 233 7.44 19.87 -11.52
N PRO A 234 7.11 19.03 -12.51
CA PRO A 234 7.60 17.67 -12.53
C PRO A 234 9.12 17.71 -12.53
N VAL A 235 9.74 17.08 -11.53
CA VAL A 235 11.20 16.96 -11.53
C VAL A 235 11.63 16.15 -12.74
N PRO A 236 12.82 16.40 -13.31
CA PRO A 236 13.35 15.60 -14.41
C PRO A 236 13.28 14.11 -14.05
N ILE A 237 12.84 13.27 -15.00
CA ILE A 237 12.76 11.83 -14.77
C ILE A 237 14.13 11.19 -14.56
N GLU A 238 15.18 11.76 -15.18
CA GLU A 238 16.57 11.31 -15.04
C GLU A 238 17.05 11.35 -13.58
N GLY A 239 17.92 10.43 -13.20
CA GLY A 239 18.54 10.32 -11.89
C GLY A 239 18.04 9.10 -11.11
N LYS A 240 18.25 9.11 -9.80
CA LYS A 240 17.95 7.97 -8.92
C LYS A 240 16.60 8.16 -8.21
N TRP A 241 15.80 7.10 -8.26
CA TRP A 241 14.50 7.02 -7.61
C TRP A 241 14.48 5.83 -6.68
N GLN A 242 14.08 5.99 -5.42
CA GLN A 242 14.01 4.92 -4.44
C GLN A 242 12.57 4.61 -4.08
N ALA A 243 12.22 3.34 -4.04
CA ALA A 243 10.88 2.91 -3.63
C ALA A 243 10.55 3.39 -2.21
N ILE A 244 9.36 3.92 -2.02
CA ILE A 244 8.85 4.35 -0.72
C ILE A 244 8.48 3.12 0.09
N ASP A 245 7.61 2.28 -0.46
CA ASP A 245 7.27 0.94 0.02
C ASP A 245 7.02 0.04 -1.19
N PHE A 246 7.74 -1.07 -1.28
CA PHE A 246 7.63 -2.00 -2.41
C PHE A 246 6.77 -3.23 -2.09
N ARG A 247 6.38 -3.42 -0.84
CA ARG A 247 5.57 -4.57 -0.40
C ARG A 247 4.24 -4.67 -1.15
N PRO A 248 3.46 -3.58 -1.34
CA PRO A 248 2.20 -3.66 -2.07
C PRO A 248 2.35 -4.17 -3.51
N ALA A 249 3.44 -3.81 -4.20
CA ALA A 249 3.71 -4.29 -5.54
C ALA A 249 3.96 -5.80 -5.58
N ILE A 250 4.69 -6.33 -4.59
CA ILE A 250 4.93 -7.77 -4.45
C ILE A 250 3.62 -8.49 -4.14
N GLU A 251 2.89 -8.04 -3.14
CA GLU A 251 1.65 -8.66 -2.66
C GLU A 251 0.56 -8.73 -3.73
N ARG A 252 0.55 -7.78 -4.65
CA ARG A 252 -0.39 -7.74 -5.78
C ARG A 252 0.05 -8.55 -6.98
N SER A 253 1.30 -8.99 -7.06
CA SER A 253 1.79 -9.77 -8.18
C SER A 253 1.06 -11.12 -8.29
N LEU A 254 0.81 -11.58 -9.53
CA LEU A 254 0.20 -12.90 -9.75
C LEU A 254 1.08 -14.03 -9.24
N ALA A 255 2.40 -13.87 -9.31
CA ALA A 255 3.35 -14.84 -8.78
C ALA A 255 3.20 -15.03 -7.25
N TYR A 256 3.07 -13.94 -6.50
CA TYR A 256 2.82 -14.02 -5.05
C TYR A 256 1.49 -14.69 -4.71
N LYS A 257 0.47 -14.46 -5.54
CA LYS A 257 -0.85 -15.08 -5.36
C LYS A 257 -0.83 -16.59 -5.51
N ASP A 258 -0.10 -17.10 -6.48
CA ASP A 258 0.05 -18.54 -6.68
C ASP A 258 0.77 -19.22 -5.51
N PHE A 259 1.74 -18.53 -4.94
CA PHE A 259 2.51 -19.02 -3.83
C PHE A 259 1.72 -19.05 -2.50
N LYS A 260 0.94 -18.00 -2.23
CA LYS A 260 0.16 -17.83 -0.99
C LYS A 260 -1.01 -18.82 -0.85
N ASN A 261 -1.44 -19.47 -1.92
CA ASN A 261 -2.62 -20.34 -1.90
C ASN A 261 -2.47 -21.58 -1.01
N ASN A 262 -1.25 -21.93 -0.60
CA ASN A 262 -0.99 -23.21 0.04
C ASN A 262 -0.62 -23.13 1.52
N ASP A 263 -0.34 -21.95 2.11
CA ASP A 263 0.07 -21.92 3.51
C ASP A 263 -0.27 -20.61 4.25
N SER A 264 -0.97 -20.75 5.39
CA SER A 264 -1.29 -19.64 6.29
C SER A 264 -0.06 -19.00 6.96
N ALA A 265 1.05 -19.72 7.03
CA ALA A 265 2.29 -19.28 7.64
C ALA A 265 2.95 -18.14 6.87
N PHE A 266 2.92 -18.22 5.56
CA PHE A 266 3.52 -17.20 4.72
C PHE A 266 2.85 -15.83 4.87
N LYS A 267 1.57 -15.77 5.22
CA LYS A 267 0.86 -14.50 5.45
C LYS A 267 1.48 -13.61 6.51
N HIS A 268 2.13 -14.22 7.51
CA HIS A 268 2.70 -13.50 8.66
C HIS A 268 4.20 -13.24 8.52
N ILE A 269 4.89 -14.03 7.72
CA ILE A 269 6.34 -13.98 7.59
C ILE A 269 6.77 -12.97 6.53
N TYR A 270 6.06 -12.93 5.40
CA TYR A 270 6.48 -12.17 4.23
C TYR A 270 6.45 -10.65 4.37
N PRO A 271 5.39 -10.02 4.91
CA PRO A 271 5.38 -8.56 5.02
C PRO A 271 6.53 -8.01 5.87
N GLU A 272 6.91 -8.76 6.91
CA GLU A 272 8.04 -8.38 7.77
C GLU A 272 9.40 -8.60 7.10
N ALA A 273 9.53 -9.65 6.28
CA ALA A 273 10.77 -9.93 5.55
C ALA A 273 11.10 -8.85 4.52
N TRP A 274 10.08 -8.17 3.97
CA TRP A 274 10.26 -7.16 2.92
C TRP A 274 10.15 -5.71 3.38
N LYS A 275 9.95 -5.46 4.66
CA LYS A 275 9.78 -4.09 5.19
C LYS A 275 10.96 -3.16 4.87
N ASP A 276 12.16 -3.72 4.73
CA ASP A 276 13.37 -2.97 4.43
C ASP A 276 13.78 -3.06 2.94
N LEU A 277 12.98 -3.72 2.11
CA LEU A 277 13.22 -3.80 0.68
C LEU A 277 12.88 -2.46 0.01
N LYS A 278 13.91 -1.76 -0.44
CA LYS A 278 13.81 -0.45 -1.10
C LYS A 278 14.51 -0.48 -2.45
N PRO A 279 13.87 -1.04 -3.48
CA PRO A 279 14.41 -1.01 -4.83
C PRO A 279 14.63 0.43 -5.32
N THR A 280 15.56 0.58 -6.25
CA THR A 280 15.83 1.85 -6.92
C THR A 280 15.67 1.71 -8.43
N LEU A 281 15.21 2.77 -9.07
CA LEU A 281 15.32 2.98 -10.52
C LEU A 281 16.42 3.99 -10.74
N ASN A 282 17.43 3.61 -11.53
CA ASN A 282 18.48 4.50 -12.00
C ASN A 282 18.20 4.84 -13.46
N ILE A 283 17.83 6.09 -13.73
CA ILE A 283 17.39 6.55 -15.06
C ILE A 283 18.43 7.51 -15.60
N THR A 284 19.01 7.18 -16.76
CA THR A 284 20.01 7.98 -17.44
C THR A 284 19.61 8.11 -18.91
N ASP A 285 19.40 9.34 -19.41
CA ASP A 285 18.92 9.59 -20.77
C ASP A 285 17.74 8.68 -21.16
N THR A 286 18.00 7.62 -21.91
CA THR A 286 17.00 6.67 -22.40
C THR A 286 17.13 5.28 -21.77
N THR A 287 18.03 5.11 -20.79
CA THR A 287 18.27 3.81 -20.14
C THR A 287 17.77 3.79 -18.71
N VAL A 288 17.29 2.62 -18.28
CA VAL A 288 16.78 2.39 -16.94
C VAL A 288 17.37 1.09 -16.39
N GLU A 289 17.84 1.17 -15.14
CA GLU A 289 18.22 0.01 -14.35
C GLU A 289 17.32 -0.10 -13.13
N PHE A 290 16.89 -1.31 -12.80
CA PHE A 290 16.18 -1.61 -11.55
C PHE A 290 17.11 -2.39 -10.63
N ASP A 291 17.38 -1.83 -9.47
CA ASP A 291 18.42 -2.28 -8.55
C ASP A 291 17.83 -2.47 -7.14
N TYR A 292 18.15 -3.58 -6.50
CA TYR A 292 17.76 -3.81 -5.10
C TYR A 292 18.73 -4.75 -4.38
N THR A 293 18.74 -4.62 -3.06
CA THR A 293 19.39 -5.60 -2.17
C THR A 293 18.35 -6.14 -1.19
N VAL A 294 18.30 -7.46 -1.07
CA VAL A 294 17.43 -8.15 -0.11
C VAL A 294 18.28 -8.92 0.91
N SER A 295 17.90 -8.84 2.20
CA SER A 295 18.44 -9.69 3.28
C SER A 295 17.51 -10.87 3.48
N LEU A 296 18.02 -12.08 3.37
CA LEU A 296 17.24 -13.31 3.50
C LEU A 296 17.36 -13.97 4.88
N ALA A 297 18.24 -13.45 5.74
CA ALA A 297 18.45 -14.01 7.06
C ALA A 297 17.18 -14.02 7.91
N ASP A 298 16.47 -12.88 7.94
CA ASP A 298 15.25 -12.74 8.74
C ASP A 298 14.11 -13.61 8.20
N GLY A 299 13.92 -13.61 6.87
CA GLY A 299 12.89 -14.44 6.22
C GLY A 299 13.10 -15.93 6.48
N PHE A 300 14.31 -16.45 6.25
CA PHE A 300 14.64 -17.84 6.57
C PHE A 300 14.56 -18.14 8.06
N GLY A 301 14.96 -17.18 8.91
CA GLY A 301 14.87 -17.32 10.35
C GLY A 301 13.44 -17.43 10.86
N MET A 302 12.53 -16.59 10.35
CA MET A 302 11.11 -16.66 10.68
C MET A 302 10.47 -17.96 10.17
N PHE A 303 10.86 -18.41 8.98
CA PHE A 303 10.38 -19.68 8.43
C PHE A 303 10.87 -20.88 9.25
N TYR A 304 12.12 -20.86 9.72
CA TYR A 304 12.62 -21.88 10.66
C TYR A 304 11.80 -21.93 11.95
N ASP A 305 11.52 -20.77 12.56
CA ASP A 305 10.74 -20.68 13.80
C ASP A 305 9.32 -21.22 13.61
N TYR A 306 8.73 -20.95 12.45
CA TYR A 306 7.44 -21.50 12.08
C TYR A 306 7.47 -23.03 11.92
N LEU A 307 8.43 -23.57 11.18
CA LEU A 307 8.57 -25.03 11.04
C LEU A 307 8.78 -25.72 12.39
N LYS A 308 9.51 -25.08 13.29
CA LYS A 308 9.74 -25.56 14.65
C LYS A 308 8.46 -25.59 15.48
N GLN A 309 7.56 -24.63 15.28
CA GLN A 309 6.25 -24.62 15.92
C GLN A 309 5.35 -25.74 15.39
N LEU A 310 5.41 -26.04 14.09
CA LEU A 310 4.64 -27.10 13.49
C LEU A 310 5.08 -28.49 13.92
N ASP A 311 6.38 -28.77 13.88
CA ASP A 311 6.95 -30.06 14.27
C ASP A 311 8.47 -29.96 14.54
N ALA A 312 8.82 -29.66 15.79
CA ALA A 312 10.22 -29.53 16.21
C ALA A 312 11.06 -30.80 15.95
N SER A 313 10.43 -31.98 15.90
CA SER A 313 11.16 -33.25 15.72
C SER A 313 11.73 -33.43 14.30
N LYS A 314 11.22 -32.69 13.33
CA LYS A 314 11.67 -32.71 11.92
C LYS A 314 12.82 -31.79 11.65
N LEU A 315 13.16 -30.88 12.58
CA LEU A 315 14.28 -29.95 12.45
C LEU A 315 15.52 -30.51 13.15
N THR A 316 16.43 -31.07 12.36
CA THR A 316 17.68 -31.66 12.86
C THR A 316 18.86 -30.69 12.90
N GLN A 317 18.68 -29.46 12.41
CA GLN A 317 19.70 -28.42 12.31
C GLN A 317 19.36 -27.22 13.20
N THR A 318 20.37 -26.44 13.56
CA THR A 318 20.18 -25.17 14.26
C THR A 318 19.58 -24.13 13.30
N LYS A 319 19.08 -23.01 13.83
CA LYS A 319 18.53 -21.91 13.03
C LYS A 319 19.57 -21.34 12.08
N ASP A 320 20.79 -21.13 12.55
CA ASP A 320 21.89 -20.58 11.74
C ASP A 320 22.31 -21.53 10.62
N GLU A 321 22.40 -22.82 10.90
CA GLU A 321 22.66 -23.84 9.87
C GLU A 321 21.53 -23.89 8.83
N TYR A 322 20.29 -23.74 9.28
CA TYR A 322 19.13 -23.69 8.38
C TYR A 322 19.23 -22.49 7.43
N ILE A 323 19.44 -21.28 7.98
CA ILE A 323 19.58 -20.04 7.18
C ILE A 323 20.70 -20.21 6.16
N LYS A 324 21.88 -20.64 6.59
CA LYS A 324 23.04 -20.87 5.72
C LYS A 324 22.74 -21.86 4.60
N ASN A 325 22.10 -22.98 4.93
CA ASN A 325 21.80 -24.04 3.96
C ASN A 325 20.74 -23.55 2.92
N GLN A 326 19.70 -22.84 3.38
CA GLN A 326 18.69 -22.30 2.45
C GLN A 326 19.28 -21.22 1.55
N PHE A 327 20.10 -20.32 2.09
CA PHE A 327 20.77 -19.29 1.30
C PHE A 327 21.71 -19.91 0.25
N THR A 328 22.54 -20.88 0.62
CA THR A 328 23.43 -21.59 -0.28
C THR A 328 22.67 -22.28 -1.41
N LYS A 329 21.54 -22.94 -1.09
CA LYS A 329 20.68 -23.60 -2.07
C LYS A 329 20.06 -22.59 -3.04
N LEU A 330 19.52 -21.48 -2.53
CA LEU A 330 18.93 -20.44 -3.34
C LEU A 330 19.98 -19.79 -4.26
N SER A 331 21.12 -19.40 -3.73
CA SER A 331 22.21 -18.80 -4.50
C SER A 331 22.69 -19.72 -5.64
N SER A 332 22.83 -21.02 -5.37
CA SER A 332 23.19 -22.02 -6.37
C SER A 332 22.11 -22.14 -7.47
N ASN A 333 20.84 -22.12 -7.08
CA ASN A 333 19.73 -22.16 -8.03
C ASN A 333 19.69 -20.91 -8.92
N LEU A 334 19.90 -19.72 -8.35
CA LEU A 334 19.96 -18.46 -9.09
C LEU A 334 21.15 -18.44 -10.07
N GLN A 335 22.33 -18.90 -9.65
CA GLN A 335 23.49 -19.01 -10.54
C GLN A 335 23.22 -19.97 -11.69
N ALA A 336 22.60 -21.11 -11.41
CA ALA A 336 22.25 -22.08 -12.45
C ALA A 336 21.17 -21.54 -13.43
N GLY A 337 20.21 -20.75 -12.89
CA GLY A 337 19.12 -20.14 -13.66
C GLY A 337 19.47 -18.80 -14.33
N ALA A 338 20.66 -18.23 -14.08
CA ALA A 338 21.04 -16.90 -14.59
C ALA A 338 20.99 -16.81 -16.13
N LYS A 339 21.19 -17.91 -16.84
CA LYS A 339 21.05 -17.99 -18.31
C LYS A 339 19.63 -17.69 -18.81
N ASP A 340 18.62 -17.91 -17.95
CA ASP A 340 17.22 -17.68 -18.28
C ASP A 340 16.82 -16.20 -18.04
N PHE A 341 17.71 -15.42 -17.38
CA PHE A 341 17.56 -13.99 -17.08
C PHE A 341 18.84 -13.23 -17.49
N PRO A 342 19.12 -13.11 -18.81
CA PRO A 342 20.41 -12.59 -19.29
C PRO A 342 20.64 -11.10 -19.00
N ASN A 343 19.58 -10.36 -18.67
CA ASN A 343 19.67 -8.94 -18.34
C ASN A 343 19.70 -8.67 -16.82
N THR A 344 19.55 -9.72 -16.01
CA THR A 344 19.63 -9.63 -14.55
C THR A 344 20.94 -10.17 -14.03
N THR A 345 21.65 -9.40 -13.22
CA THR A 345 22.86 -9.84 -12.52
C THR A 345 22.58 -10.06 -11.06
N TYR A 346 23.24 -11.06 -10.46
CA TYR A 346 23.13 -11.38 -9.04
C TYR A 346 24.51 -11.39 -8.38
N GLU A 347 24.66 -10.69 -7.27
CA GLU A 347 25.83 -10.74 -6.40
C GLU A 347 25.40 -11.29 -5.03
N PHE A 348 26.22 -12.17 -4.45
CA PHE A 348 25.87 -12.89 -3.23
C PHE A 348 26.84 -12.54 -2.09
N ASP A 349 26.29 -11.97 -1.02
CA ASP A 349 26.99 -11.80 0.25
C ASP A 349 26.67 -13.00 1.16
N ASN A 350 27.56 -13.98 1.17
CA ASN A 350 27.37 -15.22 1.93
C ASN A 350 27.52 -15.02 3.44
N ASP A 351 28.21 -13.97 3.88
CA ASP A 351 28.45 -13.70 5.29
C ASP A 351 27.22 -13.04 5.95
N ASN A 352 26.51 -12.21 5.19
CA ASN A 352 25.33 -11.48 5.65
C ASN A 352 24.02 -12.00 5.04
N TYR A 353 24.09 -13.08 4.26
CA TYR A 353 22.92 -13.68 3.57
C TYR A 353 22.12 -12.67 2.74
N LYS A 354 22.83 -11.84 1.95
CA LYS A 354 22.22 -10.84 1.09
C LYS A 354 22.39 -11.18 -0.38
N ILE A 355 21.41 -10.78 -1.16
CA ILE A 355 21.47 -10.83 -2.62
C ILE A 355 21.29 -9.41 -3.13
N HIS A 356 22.25 -8.93 -3.91
CA HIS A 356 22.15 -7.73 -4.70
C HIS A 356 21.78 -8.12 -6.13
N SER A 357 20.74 -7.53 -6.69
CA SER A 357 20.21 -7.83 -8.00
C SER A 357 20.04 -6.56 -8.82
N VAL A 358 20.50 -6.58 -10.07
CA VAL A 358 20.35 -5.47 -11.00
C VAL A 358 19.78 -5.97 -12.33
N LEU A 359 18.58 -5.50 -12.68
CA LEU A 359 17.97 -5.68 -14.00
C LEU A 359 18.38 -4.49 -14.87
N LYS A 360 19.06 -4.77 -15.97
CA LYS A 360 19.66 -3.78 -16.88
C LYS A 360 18.90 -3.69 -18.21
N ASN A 361 19.34 -2.74 -19.04
CA ASN A 361 18.84 -2.56 -20.39
C ASN A 361 17.36 -2.17 -20.50
N GLY A 362 16.78 -1.60 -19.43
CA GLY A 362 15.49 -0.95 -19.52
C GLY A 362 15.57 0.27 -20.45
N LYS A 363 14.52 0.53 -21.20
CA LYS A 363 14.39 1.65 -22.13
C LYS A 363 13.30 2.60 -21.67
N LEU A 364 13.62 3.87 -21.60
CA LEU A 364 12.68 4.93 -21.29
C LEU A 364 12.05 5.48 -22.57
N ASP A 365 10.74 5.55 -22.63
CA ASP A 365 9.97 6.30 -23.63
C ASP A 365 9.18 7.40 -22.94
N THR A 366 9.67 8.63 -23.03
CA THR A 366 9.05 9.79 -22.43
C THR A 366 7.78 10.25 -23.17
N THR A 367 7.67 9.92 -24.47
CA THR A 367 6.49 10.27 -25.28
C THR A 367 5.27 9.45 -24.85
N ASN A 368 5.46 8.15 -24.64
CA ASN A 368 4.40 7.23 -24.24
C ASN A 368 4.32 7.03 -22.72
N GLN A 369 5.21 7.66 -21.96
CA GLN A 369 5.34 7.50 -20.50
C GLN A 369 5.49 6.03 -20.10
N THR A 370 6.43 5.33 -20.74
CA THR A 370 6.67 3.91 -20.48
C THR A 370 8.15 3.61 -20.22
N ILE A 371 8.37 2.58 -19.42
CA ILE A 371 9.66 1.93 -19.23
C ILE A 371 9.51 0.48 -19.71
N VAL A 372 10.33 0.08 -20.66
CA VAL A 372 10.33 -1.26 -21.24
C VAL A 372 11.57 -2.00 -20.78
N PHE A 373 11.42 -3.01 -19.95
CA PHE A 373 12.52 -3.92 -19.60
C PHE A 373 12.51 -5.16 -20.49
N PRO A 374 13.67 -5.71 -20.85
CA PRO A 374 13.78 -6.90 -21.70
C PRO A 374 13.25 -8.19 -21.03
N GLU A 375 13.06 -8.15 -19.73
CA GLU A 375 12.43 -9.18 -18.90
C GLU A 375 11.67 -8.52 -17.75
N ALA A 376 10.74 -9.22 -17.12
CA ALA A 376 9.98 -8.66 -16.02
C ALA A 376 10.87 -8.36 -14.79
N ILE A 377 10.49 -7.37 -14.01
CA ILE A 377 11.09 -7.13 -12.70
C ILE A 377 10.87 -8.37 -11.83
N ASN A 378 11.96 -8.96 -11.37
CA ASN A 378 11.96 -10.14 -10.52
C ASN A 378 12.50 -9.77 -9.13
N ILE A 379 11.74 -10.07 -8.10
CA ILE A 379 12.20 -9.98 -6.71
C ILE A 379 12.57 -11.38 -6.24
N VAL A 380 13.81 -11.53 -5.84
CA VAL A 380 14.32 -12.77 -5.25
C VAL A 380 14.08 -12.72 -3.74
N ASP A 381 13.39 -13.73 -3.27
CA ASP A 381 13.22 -14.01 -1.85
C ASP A 381 13.28 -15.53 -1.67
N LEU A 382 12.55 -16.11 -0.74
CA LEU A 382 12.39 -17.58 -0.59
C LEU A 382 11.97 -18.22 -1.94
N VAL A 383 11.37 -17.44 -2.83
CA VAL A 383 11.05 -17.77 -4.22
C VAL A 383 11.31 -16.55 -5.11
N ILE A 384 11.42 -16.76 -6.41
CA ILE A 384 11.48 -15.67 -7.39
C ILE A 384 10.07 -15.21 -7.71
N MET A 385 9.78 -13.94 -7.42
CA MET A 385 8.50 -13.32 -7.71
C MET A 385 8.63 -12.34 -8.87
N SER A 386 7.92 -12.61 -9.94
CA SER A 386 7.92 -11.75 -11.12
C SER A 386 6.78 -10.75 -11.08
N ILE A 387 7.11 -9.48 -11.25
CA ILE A 387 6.14 -8.39 -11.43
C ILE A 387 5.95 -8.19 -12.93
N GLY A 388 5.25 -9.12 -13.54
CA GLY A 388 5.07 -9.22 -14.97
C GLY A 388 5.19 -10.67 -15.46
N PRO A 389 5.07 -10.92 -16.78
CA PRO A 389 5.31 -12.22 -17.37
C PRO A 389 6.80 -12.53 -17.31
N ALA A 390 7.19 -13.51 -16.49
CA ALA A 390 8.58 -13.92 -16.31
C ALA A 390 9.29 -14.18 -17.68
N ASN A 391 10.57 -13.79 -17.78
CA ASN A 391 11.44 -14.00 -18.94
C ASN A 391 10.91 -13.41 -20.27
N LYS A 392 10.09 -12.36 -20.21
CA LYS A 392 9.55 -11.67 -21.39
C LYS A 392 9.74 -10.18 -21.26
N GLU A 393 9.93 -9.53 -22.41
CA GLU A 393 9.88 -8.09 -22.48
C GLU A 393 8.59 -7.57 -21.84
N THR A 394 8.75 -6.63 -20.93
CA THR A 394 7.64 -6.13 -20.10
C THR A 394 7.62 -4.62 -20.09
N THR A 395 6.46 -4.06 -20.44
CA THR A 395 6.23 -2.61 -20.46
C THR A 395 5.52 -2.19 -19.20
N TYR A 396 6.09 -1.22 -18.51
CA TYR A 396 5.54 -0.53 -17.35
C TYR A 396 5.15 0.89 -17.76
N LYS A 397 3.95 1.33 -17.42
CA LYS A 397 3.57 2.74 -17.52
C LYS A 397 4.15 3.49 -16.34
N TYR A 398 4.51 4.75 -16.51
CA TYR A 398 4.88 5.60 -15.40
C TYR A 398 4.13 6.94 -15.42
N SER A 399 4.01 7.54 -14.26
CA SER A 399 3.60 8.93 -14.08
C SER A 399 4.49 9.60 -13.04
N ILE A 400 4.63 10.92 -13.13
CA ILE A 400 5.39 11.71 -12.16
C ILE A 400 4.48 12.80 -11.62
N ASP A 401 4.38 12.87 -10.28
CA ASP A 401 3.70 13.94 -9.55
C ASP A 401 4.70 14.51 -8.53
N GLY A 402 5.22 15.71 -8.83
CA GLY A 402 6.30 16.30 -8.06
C GLY A 402 7.55 15.42 -8.04
N ASP A 403 7.96 14.99 -6.86
CA ASP A 403 9.12 14.12 -6.62
C ASP A 403 8.75 12.61 -6.46
N ILE A 404 7.53 12.25 -6.83
CA ILE A 404 7.03 10.87 -6.80
C ILE A 404 6.85 10.33 -8.22
N LEU A 405 7.53 9.24 -8.54
CA LEU A 405 7.34 8.44 -9.75
C LEU A 405 6.52 7.22 -9.39
N THR A 406 5.40 7.00 -10.07
CA THR A 406 4.58 5.78 -9.95
C THR A 406 4.82 4.91 -11.17
N LEU A 407 5.28 3.69 -10.95
CA LEU A 407 5.44 2.66 -11.98
C LEU A 407 4.26 1.69 -11.91
N THR A 408 3.60 1.43 -13.04
CA THR A 408 2.37 0.63 -13.07
C THR A 408 2.41 -0.42 -14.17
N ILE A 409 1.92 -1.62 -13.87
CA ILE A 409 1.69 -2.68 -14.85
C ILE A 409 0.32 -3.34 -14.62
N GLU A 410 -0.35 -3.67 -15.72
CA GLU A 410 -1.57 -4.47 -15.71
C GLU A 410 -1.21 -5.93 -15.98
N GLN A 411 -1.58 -6.82 -15.08
CA GLN A 411 -1.42 -8.27 -15.24
C GLN A 411 -2.79 -8.93 -15.37
N SER A 412 -2.96 -9.76 -16.41
CA SER A 412 -4.19 -10.50 -16.65
C SER A 412 -3.95 -12.01 -16.51
N ASP A 413 -4.80 -12.66 -15.75
CA ASP A 413 -4.93 -14.12 -15.71
C ASP A 413 -6.27 -14.52 -16.33
N ALA A 414 -6.24 -14.80 -17.64
CA ALA A 414 -7.46 -15.14 -18.39
C ALA A 414 -8.11 -16.45 -17.89
N LYS A 415 -7.34 -17.41 -17.36
CA LYS A 415 -7.86 -18.68 -16.83
C LYS A 415 -8.74 -18.45 -15.61
N ASN A 416 -8.34 -17.53 -14.76
CA ASN A 416 -9.03 -17.19 -13.51
C ASN A 416 -9.89 -15.93 -13.66
N ASN A 417 -9.92 -15.31 -14.85
CA ASN A 417 -10.63 -14.07 -15.13
C ASN A 417 -10.29 -12.97 -14.09
N VAL A 418 -9.01 -12.76 -13.86
CA VAL A 418 -8.49 -11.77 -12.92
C VAL A 418 -7.61 -10.79 -13.66
N ASN A 419 -7.91 -9.50 -13.51
CA ASN A 419 -7.01 -8.42 -13.88
C ASN A 419 -6.48 -7.78 -12.61
N THR A 420 -5.19 -7.50 -12.59
CA THR A 420 -4.53 -6.86 -11.45
C THR A 420 -3.72 -5.69 -11.96
N ILE A 421 -3.91 -4.55 -11.32
CA ILE A 421 -3.05 -3.39 -11.50
C ILE A 421 -2.04 -3.43 -10.35
N ILE A 422 -0.76 -3.48 -10.70
CA ILE A 422 0.34 -3.43 -9.74
C ILE A 422 1.00 -2.08 -9.90
N SER A 423 1.13 -1.33 -8.83
CA SER A 423 1.84 -0.07 -8.80
C SER A 423 2.93 -0.07 -7.73
N ALA A 424 4.03 0.62 -8.03
CA ALA A 424 5.10 0.89 -7.09
C ALA A 424 5.44 2.37 -7.15
N LYS A 425 5.60 3.00 -6.00
CA LYS A 425 5.93 4.42 -5.87
C LYS A 425 7.38 4.59 -5.48
N PHE A 426 8.02 5.50 -6.17
CA PHE A 426 9.42 5.85 -5.96
C PHE A 426 9.55 7.34 -5.69
N LYS A 427 10.37 7.70 -4.72
CA LYS A 427 10.72 9.08 -4.43
C LYS A 427 12.07 9.41 -5.06
N LYS A 428 12.17 10.60 -5.65
CA LYS A 428 13.44 11.14 -6.17
C LYS A 428 14.47 11.22 -5.04
N VAL A 429 15.63 10.65 -5.25
CA VAL A 429 16.75 10.77 -4.31
C VAL A 429 17.49 12.09 -4.65
N ALA A 430 17.67 12.96 -3.66
CA ALA A 430 18.52 14.16 -3.82
C ALA A 430 19.96 13.70 -4.07
N GLU A 431 20.62 14.35 -5.04
CA GLU A 431 22.03 14.15 -5.33
C GLU A 431 22.91 14.76 -4.25
#